data_acdbd007bab146c4cf68d978aed1c687
#
_entry.id   acdbd007bab146c4cf68d978aed1c687
#
_cell.length_a   1.000
_cell.length_b   1.000
_cell.length_c   1.000
_cell.angle_alpha   90.00
_cell.angle_beta   90.00
_cell.angle_gamma   90.00
#
_symmetry.space_group_name_H-M   'P 1'
#
loop_
_entity.id
_entity.type
_entity.pdbx_description
1 polymer ?
#
loop_
_entity_poly.entity_id
_entity_poly.type
_entity_poly.pdbx_seq_one_letter_code
_entity_poly.pdbx_strand_id
1 'polypeptide(L)'
;MDDASATASWPGVTWETLPWRPRDGAALSARQRSRLPRTYDSAVVPNIADAAIELPTKVMAREAAAVSAITRFDTTAACALLPFTPLLLRSESSASSRIERLTSSARRIVEEETFGGDRSSGNAALIVANTRAMEAATAAPWPVGLSSLLSMHQALLGDSAPTIAGRLRQEPVWIGGSD
;
A
#
# COMPACT_ATOMS: atom_id res chain seq x y z
N MET A 1 38.36 -3.46 18.72
CA MET A 1 37.39 -2.66 19.51
C MET A 1 36.04 -3.00 18.95
N ASP A 2 35.48 -4.09 19.47
CA ASP A 2 34.23 -4.68 18.98
C ASP A 2 33.09 -3.73 19.28
N ASP A 3 32.47 -3.25 18.20
CA ASP A 3 31.22 -2.51 18.24
C ASP A 3 30.11 -3.55 18.58
N ALA A 4 29.88 -3.72 19.88
CA ALA A 4 28.73 -4.50 20.36
C ALA A 4 27.46 -3.77 19.95
N SER A 5 27.01 -4.04 18.72
CA SER A 5 25.71 -3.67 18.21
C SER A 5 24.66 -4.23 19.16
N ALA A 6 24.15 -3.37 20.06
CA ALA A 6 22.91 -3.63 20.76
C ALA A 6 21.83 -3.74 19.69
N THR A 7 21.54 -4.93 19.23
CA THR A 7 20.41 -5.23 18.36
C THR A 7 19.16 -4.95 19.18
N ALA A 8 18.48 -3.85 18.90
CA ALA A 8 17.14 -3.62 19.40
C ALA A 8 16.31 -4.86 19.08
N SER A 9 15.91 -5.59 20.12
CA SER A 9 15.15 -6.83 19.96
C SER A 9 13.71 -6.44 19.64
N TRP A 10 13.39 -6.35 18.34
CA TRP A 10 12.00 -6.25 17.91
C TRP A 10 11.22 -7.51 18.36
N PRO A 11 10.00 -7.35 18.84
CA PRO A 11 9.18 -8.50 19.20
C PRO A 11 8.97 -9.37 17.95
N GLY A 12 9.27 -10.66 18.08
CA GLY A 12 9.17 -11.63 17.00
C GLY A 12 7.72 -11.90 16.60
N VAL A 13 7.51 -12.32 15.36
CA VAL A 13 6.22 -12.86 14.90
C VAL A 13 6.03 -14.24 15.54
N THR A 14 4.85 -14.50 16.08
CA THR A 14 4.41 -15.81 16.52
C THR A 14 3.44 -16.41 15.51
N TRP A 15 3.18 -17.72 15.64
CA TRP A 15 2.31 -18.44 14.72
C TRP A 15 1.19 -19.12 15.49
N GLU A 16 -0.02 -19.06 14.95
CA GLU A 16 -1.18 -19.81 15.47
C GLU A 16 -1.77 -20.67 14.36
N THR A 17 -2.14 -21.90 14.70
CA THR A 17 -2.78 -22.81 13.75
C THR A 17 -4.28 -22.60 13.76
N LEU A 18 -4.84 -22.14 12.64
CA LEU A 18 -6.25 -21.87 12.46
C LEU A 18 -6.92 -22.90 11.54
N PRO A 19 -8.22 -23.16 11.71
CA PRO A 19 -8.96 -24.07 10.83
C PRO A 19 -9.12 -23.42 9.44
N TRP A 20 -8.76 -24.18 8.39
CA TRP A 20 -9.03 -23.78 7.03
C TRP A 20 -10.52 -23.96 6.69
N ARG A 21 -11.15 -22.91 6.18
CA ARG A 21 -12.51 -22.96 5.67
C ARG A 21 -12.54 -22.46 4.23
N PRO A 22 -13.08 -23.24 3.26
CA PRO A 22 -13.28 -22.72 1.92
C PRO A 22 -14.21 -21.49 1.97
N ARG A 23 -14.01 -20.57 1.02
CA ARG A 23 -14.89 -19.41 0.87
C ARG A 23 -16.33 -19.87 0.67
N ASP A 24 -17.29 -19.22 1.32
CA ASP A 24 -18.70 -19.49 1.13
C ASP A 24 -19.08 -19.29 -0.35
N GLY A 25 -19.72 -20.31 -0.94
CA GLY A 25 -20.06 -20.33 -2.37
C GLY A 25 -19.05 -20.99 -3.29
N ALA A 26 -17.90 -21.46 -2.81
CA ALA A 26 -16.98 -22.26 -3.63
C ALA A 26 -17.60 -23.63 -3.95
N ALA A 27 -17.96 -23.85 -5.23
CA ALA A 27 -18.50 -25.11 -5.72
C ALA A 27 -17.38 -26.17 -5.86
N LEU A 28 -16.85 -26.63 -4.72
CA LEU A 28 -15.80 -27.65 -4.70
C LEU A 28 -16.40 -29.06 -4.77
N SER A 29 -15.85 -29.90 -5.62
CA SER A 29 -16.16 -31.33 -5.63
C SER A 29 -15.67 -32.03 -4.36
N ALA A 30 -16.25 -33.20 -4.02
CA ALA A 30 -15.82 -33.99 -2.86
C ALA A 30 -14.29 -34.30 -2.90
N ARG A 31 -13.75 -34.57 -4.11
CA ARG A 31 -12.33 -34.87 -4.33
C ARG A 31 -11.45 -33.63 -4.12
N GLN A 32 -11.92 -32.44 -4.48
CA GLN A 32 -11.19 -31.19 -4.21
C GLN A 32 -11.20 -30.88 -2.72
N ARG A 33 -12.36 -31.02 -2.04
CA ARG A 33 -12.45 -30.82 -0.58
C ARG A 33 -11.54 -31.75 0.21
N SER A 34 -11.39 -33.04 -0.21
CA SER A 34 -10.53 -33.99 0.49
C SER A 34 -9.03 -33.68 0.35
N ARG A 35 -8.64 -32.83 -0.60
CA ARG A 35 -7.25 -32.40 -0.84
C ARG A 35 -6.90 -31.08 -0.16
N LEU A 36 -7.89 -30.33 0.32
CA LEU A 36 -7.63 -29.09 1.01
C LEU A 36 -7.00 -29.35 2.39
N PRO A 37 -6.08 -28.51 2.82
CA PRO A 37 -5.56 -28.56 4.17
C PRO A 37 -6.71 -28.33 5.16
N ARG A 38 -6.66 -28.99 6.31
CA ARG A 38 -7.65 -28.78 7.38
C ARG A 38 -7.34 -27.53 8.22
N THR A 39 -6.09 -27.14 8.26
CA THR A 39 -5.58 -26.02 9.04
C THR A 39 -4.54 -25.27 8.23
N TYR A 40 -4.25 -24.05 8.67
CA TYR A 40 -3.14 -23.24 8.19
C TYR A 40 -2.50 -22.50 9.36
N ASP A 41 -1.23 -22.14 9.21
CA ASP A 41 -0.53 -21.34 10.21
C ASP A 41 -0.63 -19.86 9.85
N SER A 42 -1.24 -19.10 10.76
CA SER A 42 -1.41 -17.65 10.65
C SER A 42 -0.31 -16.95 11.42
N ALA A 43 0.33 -15.96 10.80
CA ALA A 43 1.28 -15.11 11.48
C ALA A 43 0.56 -14.14 12.43
N VAL A 44 0.91 -14.17 13.71
CA VAL A 44 0.45 -13.20 14.70
C VAL A 44 1.55 -12.16 14.87
N VAL A 45 1.30 -10.97 14.31
CA VAL A 45 2.25 -9.86 14.42
C VAL A 45 2.05 -9.14 15.75
N PRO A 46 3.14 -8.80 16.46
CA PRO A 46 3.06 -8.06 17.71
C PRO A 46 2.57 -6.62 17.48
N ASN A 47 1.94 -6.05 18.50
CA ASN A 47 1.70 -4.60 18.50
C ASN A 47 3.03 -3.87 18.73
N ILE A 48 3.39 -2.97 17.80
CA ILE A 48 4.63 -2.18 17.85
C ILE A 48 4.37 -0.70 18.10
N ALA A 49 3.11 -0.28 18.33
CA ALA A 49 2.75 1.13 18.47
C ALA A 49 3.50 1.81 19.64
N ASP A 50 3.71 1.07 20.73
CA ASP A 50 4.36 1.55 21.94
C ASP A 50 5.81 1.04 22.07
N ALA A 51 6.36 0.42 21.03
CA ALA A 51 7.72 -0.10 21.04
C ALA A 51 8.73 1.04 21.00
N ALA A 52 9.68 1.03 21.93
CA ALA A 52 10.83 1.93 21.88
C ALA A 52 11.74 1.51 20.72
N ILE A 53 11.98 2.45 19.80
CA ILE A 53 12.85 2.23 18.66
C ILE A 53 14.26 2.69 19.03
N GLU A 54 15.15 1.74 19.28
CA GLU A 54 16.57 2.02 19.46
C GLU A 54 17.30 1.82 18.12
N LEU A 55 17.76 2.91 17.53
CA LEU A 55 18.48 2.88 16.28
C LEU A 55 19.98 3.07 16.51
N PRO A 56 20.85 2.39 15.75
CA PRO A 56 22.29 2.67 15.78
C PRO A 56 22.58 4.14 15.48
N THR A 57 23.56 4.73 16.18
CA THR A 57 23.94 6.15 16.04
C THR A 57 24.14 6.59 14.59
N LYS A 58 24.71 5.69 13.76
CA LYS A 58 24.91 5.95 12.33
C LYS A 58 23.59 6.11 11.56
N VAL A 59 22.54 5.38 11.96
CA VAL A 59 21.19 5.48 11.34
C VAL A 59 20.54 6.78 11.79
N MET A 60 20.61 7.12 13.07
CA MET A 60 20.10 8.39 13.61
C MET A 60 20.76 9.60 12.94
N ALA A 61 22.07 9.56 12.74
CA ALA A 61 22.78 10.64 12.04
C ALA A 61 22.31 10.80 10.58
N ARG A 62 22.03 9.69 9.88
CA ARG A 62 21.48 9.72 8.51
C ARG A 62 20.05 10.25 8.48
N GLU A 63 19.24 9.84 9.44
CA GLU A 63 17.87 10.35 9.59
C GLU A 63 17.89 11.87 9.80
N ALA A 64 18.66 12.37 10.74
CA ALA A 64 18.80 13.81 11.00
C ALA A 64 19.26 14.59 9.75
N ALA A 65 20.21 14.04 8.99
CA ALA A 65 20.67 14.63 7.75
C ALA A 65 19.57 14.66 6.67
N ALA A 66 18.79 13.58 6.55
CA ALA A 66 17.66 13.51 5.63
C ALA A 66 16.55 14.49 5.98
N VAL A 67 16.14 14.56 7.24
CA VAL A 67 15.17 15.54 7.75
C VAL A 67 15.62 16.96 7.46
N SER A 68 16.90 17.29 7.74
CA SER A 68 17.46 18.60 7.44
C SER A 68 17.45 18.94 5.95
N ALA A 69 17.71 17.96 5.07
CA ALA A 69 17.67 18.15 3.62
C ALA A 69 16.24 18.39 3.12
N ILE A 70 15.26 17.63 3.62
CA ILE A 70 13.84 17.79 3.29
C ILE A 70 13.35 19.16 3.75
N THR A 71 13.62 19.54 4.99
CA THR A 71 13.22 20.86 5.54
C THR A 71 13.79 22.02 4.72
N ARG A 72 15.07 21.92 4.30
CA ARG A 72 15.65 22.92 3.40
C ARG A 72 14.94 22.99 2.06
N PHE A 73 14.65 21.84 1.47
CA PHE A 73 13.91 21.78 0.21
C PHE A 73 12.54 22.44 0.34
N ASP A 74 11.79 22.10 1.38
CA ASP A 74 10.46 22.66 1.64
C ASP A 74 10.49 24.17 1.78
N THR A 75 11.49 24.70 2.48
CA THR A 75 11.60 26.15 2.71
C THR A 75 12.11 26.93 1.50
N THR A 76 12.89 26.30 0.60
CA THR A 76 13.55 27.02 -0.50
C THR A 76 12.94 26.76 -1.87
N ALA A 77 12.44 25.56 -2.13
CA ALA A 77 12.04 25.14 -3.46
C ALA A 77 10.55 24.72 -3.58
N ALA A 78 9.91 24.31 -2.49
CA ALA A 78 8.55 23.76 -2.55
C ALA A 78 7.56 24.72 -3.19
N CYS A 79 7.58 26.02 -2.81
CA CYS A 79 6.66 27.02 -3.39
C CYS A 79 6.81 27.17 -4.90
N ALA A 80 8.04 27.08 -5.43
CA ALA A 80 8.30 27.17 -6.86
C ALA A 80 7.80 25.93 -7.63
N LEU A 81 7.70 24.78 -6.95
CA LEU A 81 7.26 23.51 -7.53
C LEU A 81 5.77 23.23 -7.42
N LEU A 82 5.04 23.97 -6.58
CA LEU A 82 3.59 23.79 -6.41
C LEU A 82 2.81 23.75 -7.75
N PRO A 83 3.07 24.62 -8.75
CA PRO A 83 2.37 24.55 -10.03
C PRO A 83 2.61 23.26 -10.81
N PHE A 84 3.71 22.55 -10.52
CA PHE A 84 4.09 21.31 -11.19
C PHE A 84 3.61 20.04 -10.44
N THR A 85 3.00 20.20 -9.27
CA THR A 85 2.53 19.07 -8.46
C THR A 85 1.67 18.08 -9.23
N PRO A 86 0.66 18.48 -10.04
CA PRO A 86 -0.13 17.51 -10.81
C PRO A 86 0.70 16.72 -11.82
N LEU A 87 1.69 17.36 -12.45
CA LEU A 87 2.58 16.68 -13.39
C LEU A 87 3.48 15.67 -12.68
N LEU A 88 4.02 16.05 -11.51
CA LEU A 88 4.86 15.17 -10.70
C LEU A 88 4.07 13.96 -10.18
N LEU A 89 2.84 14.15 -9.69
CA LEU A 89 1.98 13.07 -9.24
C LEU A 89 1.65 12.08 -10.38
N ARG A 90 1.34 12.57 -11.57
CA ARG A 90 1.11 11.72 -12.74
C ARG A 90 2.35 10.94 -13.15
N SER A 91 3.51 11.59 -13.12
CA SER A 91 4.79 10.95 -13.43
C SER A 91 5.11 9.84 -12.45
N GLU A 92 4.94 10.10 -11.15
CA GLU A 92 5.17 9.12 -10.08
C GLU A 92 4.17 7.97 -10.15
N SER A 93 2.87 8.25 -10.32
CA SER A 93 1.84 7.23 -10.49
C SER A 93 2.14 6.31 -11.68
N SER A 94 2.56 6.87 -12.82
CA SER A 94 2.95 6.09 -14.00
C SER A 94 4.23 5.28 -13.76
N ALA A 95 5.20 5.82 -13.03
CA ALA A 95 6.45 5.14 -12.71
C ALA A 95 6.21 3.97 -11.74
N SER A 96 5.42 4.19 -10.70
CA SER A 96 5.02 3.18 -9.73
C SER A 96 4.24 2.04 -10.40
N SER A 97 3.26 2.38 -11.24
CA SER A 97 2.45 1.41 -11.98
C SER A 97 3.27 0.54 -12.93
N ARG A 98 4.39 1.05 -13.48
CA ARG A 98 5.31 0.25 -14.31
C ARG A 98 6.01 -0.85 -13.53
N ILE A 99 6.25 -0.68 -12.25
CA ILE A 99 6.80 -1.74 -11.37
C ILE A 99 5.83 -2.92 -11.35
N GLU A 100 4.53 -2.66 -11.35
CA GLU A 100 3.46 -3.66 -11.40
C GLU A 100 3.12 -4.11 -12.83
N ARG A 101 3.95 -3.73 -13.82
CA ARG A 101 3.73 -3.98 -15.26
C ARG A 101 2.45 -3.35 -15.84
N LEU A 102 1.91 -2.36 -15.18
CA LEU A 102 0.79 -1.57 -15.69
C LEU A 102 1.36 -0.45 -16.57
N THR A 103 1.10 -0.50 -17.86
CA THR A 103 1.55 0.53 -18.81
C THR A 103 0.39 1.04 -19.65
N SER A 104 0.36 2.35 -19.89
CA SER A 104 -0.56 3.00 -20.79
C SER A 104 0.08 4.20 -21.47
N SER A 105 -0.44 4.62 -22.63
CA SER A 105 0.03 5.83 -23.29
C SER A 105 -0.47 7.07 -22.54
N ALA A 106 0.30 8.16 -22.57
CA ALA A 106 -0.09 9.43 -21.95
C ALA A 106 -1.46 9.91 -22.45
N ARG A 107 -1.73 9.75 -23.76
CA ARG A 107 -3.02 10.08 -24.36
C ARG A 107 -4.17 9.32 -23.69
N ARG A 108 -4.06 8.01 -23.52
CA ARG A 108 -5.10 7.18 -22.89
C ARG A 108 -5.31 7.56 -21.43
N ILE A 109 -4.25 7.92 -20.71
CA ILE A 109 -4.38 8.38 -19.31
C ILE A 109 -5.19 9.68 -19.26
N VAL A 110 -4.90 10.65 -20.14
CA VAL A 110 -5.66 11.91 -20.20
C VAL A 110 -7.10 11.71 -20.65
N GLU A 111 -7.33 10.84 -21.64
CA GLU A 111 -8.68 10.46 -22.06
C GLU A 111 -9.49 9.85 -20.91
N GLU A 112 -8.84 8.97 -20.12
CA GLU A 112 -9.44 8.33 -18.95
C GLU A 112 -9.74 9.34 -17.83
N GLU A 113 -8.83 10.26 -17.54
CA GLU A 113 -9.03 11.33 -16.55
C GLU A 113 -10.20 12.25 -16.93
N THR A 114 -10.37 12.52 -18.23
CA THR A 114 -11.35 13.52 -18.73
C THR A 114 -12.72 12.90 -18.97
N PHE A 115 -12.76 11.70 -19.50
CA PHE A 115 -13.99 11.07 -20.01
C PHE A 115 -14.25 9.70 -19.38
N GLY A 116 -13.37 9.21 -18.51
CA GLY A 116 -13.56 7.98 -17.76
C GLY A 116 -14.82 8.04 -16.90
N GLY A 117 -15.37 6.90 -16.60
CA GLY A 117 -16.60 6.78 -15.82
C GLY A 117 -17.02 5.31 -15.80
N ASP A 118 -18.31 5.02 -15.91
CA ASP A 118 -18.89 3.66 -15.87
C ASP A 118 -18.28 2.64 -16.87
N ARG A 119 -17.49 3.11 -17.84
CA ARG A 119 -16.78 2.30 -18.84
C ARG A 119 -15.26 2.25 -18.60
N SER A 120 -14.81 2.82 -17.50
CA SER A 120 -13.39 2.86 -17.15
C SER A 120 -12.84 1.45 -16.98
N SER A 121 -11.87 1.07 -17.78
CA SER A 121 -11.26 -0.26 -17.73
C SER A 121 -9.81 -0.27 -18.25
N GLY A 122 -9.07 -1.27 -17.79
CA GLY A 122 -7.69 -1.48 -18.23
C GLY A 122 -6.65 -0.65 -17.47
N ASN A 123 -5.42 -0.66 -17.98
CA ASN A 123 -4.28 -0.07 -17.28
C ASN A 123 -4.39 1.45 -17.08
N ALA A 124 -5.01 2.18 -18.01
CA ALA A 124 -5.19 3.62 -17.88
C ALA A 124 -6.07 3.97 -16.67
N ALA A 125 -7.17 3.23 -16.47
CA ALA A 125 -8.05 3.39 -15.32
C ALA A 125 -7.33 3.14 -13.99
N LEU A 126 -6.52 2.08 -13.92
CA LEU A 126 -5.73 1.76 -12.73
C LEU A 126 -4.69 2.84 -12.43
N ILE A 127 -4.03 3.41 -13.46
CA ILE A 127 -3.07 4.50 -13.30
C ILE A 127 -3.77 5.76 -12.79
N VAL A 128 -4.95 6.10 -13.33
CA VAL A 128 -5.75 7.24 -12.87
C VAL A 128 -6.22 7.05 -11.44
N ALA A 129 -6.69 5.86 -11.08
CA ALA A 129 -7.07 5.52 -9.71
C ALA A 129 -5.88 5.65 -8.74
N ASN A 130 -4.67 5.23 -9.15
CA ASN A 130 -3.46 5.42 -8.36
C ASN A 130 -3.12 6.91 -8.17
N THR A 131 -3.27 7.74 -9.21
CA THR A 131 -3.09 9.19 -9.08
C THR A 131 -4.07 9.80 -8.07
N ARG A 132 -5.36 9.43 -8.14
CA ARG A 132 -6.38 9.87 -7.16
C ARG A 132 -6.06 9.43 -5.73
N ALA A 133 -5.53 8.21 -5.56
CA ALA A 133 -5.10 7.73 -4.24
C ALA A 133 -3.92 8.55 -3.70
N MET A 134 -2.96 8.93 -4.55
CA MET A 134 -1.83 9.80 -4.18
C MET A 134 -2.30 11.22 -3.82
N GLU A 135 -3.27 11.76 -4.56
CA GLU A 135 -3.90 13.05 -4.23
C GLU A 135 -4.61 12.98 -2.87
N ALA A 136 -5.36 11.93 -2.61
CA ALA A 136 -6.01 11.70 -1.32
C ALA A 136 -4.97 11.56 -0.18
N ALA A 137 -3.82 10.93 -0.46
CA ALA A 137 -2.73 10.81 0.51
C ALA A 137 -2.09 12.16 0.83
N THR A 138 -1.85 13.00 -0.17
CA THR A 138 -1.25 14.33 0.04
C THR A 138 -2.21 15.31 0.71
N ALA A 139 -3.52 15.13 0.55
CA ALA A 139 -4.56 15.92 1.20
C ALA A 139 -4.93 15.40 2.61
N ALA A 140 -4.41 14.23 3.01
CA ALA A 140 -4.75 13.63 4.29
C ALA A 140 -4.26 14.47 5.48
N PRO A 141 -5.06 14.61 6.55
CA PRO A 141 -4.63 15.33 7.75
C PRO A 141 -3.52 14.55 8.46
N TRP A 142 -2.62 15.28 9.11
CA TRP A 142 -1.59 14.69 9.96
C TRP A 142 -2.05 14.68 11.43
N PRO A 143 -1.82 13.61 12.19
CA PRO A 143 -1.23 12.32 11.79
C PRO A 143 -2.19 11.49 10.93
N VAL A 144 -1.62 10.70 10.00
CA VAL A 144 -2.39 9.81 9.13
C VAL A 144 -3.04 8.71 9.98
N GLY A 145 -4.36 8.71 10.02
CA GLY A 145 -5.14 7.73 10.76
C GLY A 145 -5.78 6.67 9.86
N LEU A 146 -6.50 5.73 10.49
CA LEU A 146 -7.20 4.66 9.77
C LEU A 146 -8.21 5.20 8.74
N SER A 147 -8.95 6.25 9.08
CA SER A 147 -9.90 6.89 8.16
C SER A 147 -9.22 7.40 6.88
N SER A 148 -8.04 8.02 7.02
CA SER A 148 -7.24 8.47 5.87
C SER A 148 -6.81 7.30 4.98
N LEU A 149 -6.33 6.21 5.58
CA LEU A 149 -5.95 4.99 4.85
C LEU A 149 -7.15 4.37 4.09
N LEU A 150 -8.32 4.32 4.72
CA LEU A 150 -9.53 3.81 4.07
C LEU A 150 -10.02 4.72 2.94
N SER A 151 -9.86 6.05 3.07
CA SER A 151 -10.15 7.00 2.00
C SER A 151 -9.21 6.83 0.80
N MET A 152 -7.91 6.65 1.03
CA MET A 152 -6.94 6.34 -0.02
C MET A 152 -7.26 5.02 -0.72
N HIS A 153 -7.60 3.99 0.05
CA HIS A 153 -8.01 2.68 -0.46
C HIS A 153 -9.32 2.76 -1.26
N GLN A 154 -10.27 3.58 -0.83
CA GLN A 154 -11.49 3.86 -1.59
C GLN A 154 -11.18 4.56 -2.92
N ALA A 155 -10.29 5.55 -2.92
CA ALA A 155 -9.89 6.26 -4.14
C ALA A 155 -9.19 5.33 -5.14
N LEU A 156 -8.40 4.36 -4.64
CA LEU A 156 -7.66 3.39 -5.46
C LEU A 156 -8.56 2.32 -6.06
N LEU A 157 -9.51 1.77 -5.29
CA LEU A 157 -10.25 0.56 -5.66
C LEU A 157 -11.74 0.79 -5.91
N GLY A 158 -12.26 2.00 -5.68
CA GLY A 158 -13.69 2.29 -5.77
C GLY A 158 -14.33 1.86 -7.09
N ASP A 159 -13.66 2.11 -8.20
CA ASP A 159 -14.14 1.79 -9.54
C ASP A 159 -13.89 0.33 -9.93
N SER A 160 -12.74 -0.25 -9.52
CA SER A 160 -12.32 -1.59 -9.94
C SER A 160 -12.81 -2.71 -9.03
N ALA A 161 -12.96 -2.45 -7.73
CA ALA A 161 -13.35 -3.43 -6.73
C ALA A 161 -14.22 -2.80 -5.61
N PRO A 162 -15.42 -2.28 -5.94
CA PRO A 162 -16.26 -1.50 -5.02
C PRO A 162 -16.68 -2.26 -3.77
N THR A 163 -16.74 -3.58 -3.82
CA THR A 163 -17.15 -4.41 -2.68
C THR A 163 -16.14 -4.44 -1.54
N ILE A 164 -14.86 -4.19 -1.83
CA ILE A 164 -13.75 -4.20 -0.86
C ILE A 164 -13.14 -2.82 -0.65
N ALA A 165 -13.41 -1.86 -1.53
CA ALA A 165 -12.86 -0.51 -1.46
C ALA A 165 -13.23 0.19 -0.14
N GLY A 166 -12.27 0.87 0.47
CA GLY A 166 -12.45 1.62 1.71
C GLY A 166 -12.80 0.78 2.95
N ARG A 167 -12.51 -0.50 2.93
CA ARG A 167 -12.86 -1.43 4.03
C ARG A 167 -11.65 -2.23 4.49
N LEU A 168 -11.60 -2.52 5.79
CA LEU A 168 -10.68 -3.51 6.33
C LEU A 168 -11.14 -4.91 5.95
N ARG A 169 -10.20 -5.74 5.54
CA ARG A 169 -10.48 -7.16 5.30
C ARG A 169 -10.76 -7.89 6.60
N GLN A 170 -11.66 -8.83 6.52
CA GLN A 170 -11.95 -9.80 7.59
C GLN A 170 -11.51 -11.22 7.22
N GLU A 171 -10.92 -11.37 6.02
CA GLU A 171 -10.47 -12.65 5.48
C GLU A 171 -8.94 -12.65 5.37
N PRO A 172 -8.29 -13.81 5.56
CA PRO A 172 -6.85 -13.95 5.34
C PRO A 172 -6.46 -13.58 3.90
N VAL A 173 -5.25 -13.05 3.73
CA VAL A 173 -4.65 -12.80 2.41
C VAL A 173 -3.64 -13.90 2.14
N TRP A 174 -3.79 -14.57 1.02
CA TRP A 174 -2.88 -15.62 0.57
C TRP A 174 -1.95 -15.08 -0.51
N ILE A 175 -0.68 -15.46 -0.41
CA ILE A 175 0.33 -15.20 -1.44
C ILE A 175 0.75 -16.56 -2.00
N GLY A 176 0.51 -16.75 -3.29
CA GLY A 176 0.72 -18.05 -3.94
C GLY A 176 -0.50 -18.96 -3.76
N GLY A 177 -0.38 -20.14 -4.32
CA GLY A 177 -1.47 -21.10 -4.45
C GLY A 177 -1.81 -21.32 -5.93
N SER A 178 -2.17 -22.55 -6.30
CA SER A 178 -2.80 -22.84 -7.59
C SER A 178 -4.30 -22.72 -7.40
N ASP A 179 -4.95 -21.98 -8.29
CA ASP A 179 -6.40 -21.97 -8.46
C ASP A 179 -6.96 -23.39 -8.74
#